data_7072a9feb0bd0cb17895ef02d914d4d0
#
_entry.id   7072a9feb0bd0cb17895ef02d914d4d0
#
_cell.length_a   1.000
_cell.length_b   1.000
_cell.length_c   1.000
_cell.angle_alpha   90.00
_cell.angle_beta   90.00
_cell.angle_gamma   90.00
#
_symmetry.space_group_name_H-M   'P 1'
#
loop_
_entity.id
_entity.type
_entity.pdbx_description
1 polymer ?
#
loop_
_entity_poly.entity_id
_entity_poly.type
_entity_poly.pdbx_seq_one_letter_code
_entity_poly.pdbx_strand_id
1 'polypeptide(L)'
;MTTYAGKNLKYLRKLRGWTQAQMADKLGIKRSLIGAYEESRAEPRIDVLTAIGQIFKLSLDELFLEDLDQPGEGTYLDRRRAMMMASTTEAKVQFVPVKAAAGYLAGYEDNEFLDELNTFTLPMLAPGFYRAFEIIGDSMLPTPSGSVVVGEKVEHLNDVKNNNAYIVVSRSNGIVYKRIVRNNKIKDQVTLVSDNPIFDPYQLDAIDIMEIWKAQMIITKIDKHQRWDVGQMAGLAGVVNNLQQEVASLKKQIS
;
A
#
# COMPACT_ATOMS: atom_id res chain seq x y z
N MET A 1 32.94 -2.33 25.15
CA MET A 1 31.73 -1.83 24.42
C MET A 1 30.65 -2.87 24.50
N THR A 2 29.49 -2.54 24.99
CA THR A 2 28.36 -3.47 25.04
C THR A 2 27.75 -3.52 23.63
N THR A 3 27.78 -4.68 22.97
CA THR A 3 27.21 -4.82 21.64
C THR A 3 25.76 -5.33 21.77
N TYR A 4 24.88 -4.85 20.89
CA TYR A 4 23.47 -5.29 20.85
C TYR A 4 23.26 -6.53 19.98
N ALA A 5 24.32 -7.08 19.35
CA ALA A 5 24.23 -8.11 18.32
C ALA A 5 23.38 -9.32 18.72
N GLY A 6 23.59 -9.88 19.92
CA GLY A 6 22.83 -11.04 20.38
C GLY A 6 21.35 -10.72 20.62
N LYS A 7 21.04 -9.59 21.26
CA LYS A 7 19.68 -9.09 21.48
C LYS A 7 18.97 -8.88 20.14
N ASN A 8 19.65 -8.18 19.23
CA ASN A 8 19.13 -7.86 17.91
C ASN A 8 18.88 -9.10 17.06
N LEU A 9 19.80 -10.07 17.09
CA LEU A 9 19.63 -11.32 16.37
C LEU A 9 18.36 -12.07 16.82
N LYS A 10 18.15 -12.13 18.14
CA LYS A 10 16.95 -12.74 18.73
C LYS A 10 15.67 -11.99 18.35
N TYR A 11 15.72 -10.66 18.35
CA TYR A 11 14.62 -9.81 17.93
C TYR A 11 14.27 -10.02 16.46
N LEU A 12 15.25 -9.95 15.55
CA LEU A 12 15.07 -10.13 14.11
C LEU A 12 14.50 -11.52 13.77
N ARG A 13 15.00 -12.58 14.45
CA ARG A 13 14.44 -13.91 14.29
C ARG A 13 12.97 -13.99 14.69
N LYS A 14 12.61 -13.41 15.84
CA LYS A 14 11.23 -13.37 16.32
C LYS A 14 10.34 -12.56 15.40
N LEU A 15 10.84 -11.45 14.87
CA LEU A 15 10.13 -10.59 13.93
C LEU A 15 9.73 -11.34 12.65
N ARG A 16 10.57 -12.30 12.22
CA ARG A 16 10.26 -13.21 11.10
C ARG A 16 9.45 -14.46 11.50
N GLY A 17 9.10 -14.60 12.78
CA GLY A 17 8.41 -15.78 13.29
C GLY A 17 9.25 -17.07 13.26
N TRP A 18 10.57 -16.96 13.08
CA TRP A 18 11.43 -18.14 12.94
C TRP A 18 11.82 -18.75 14.28
N THR A 19 11.92 -20.09 14.29
CA THR A 19 12.60 -20.82 15.35
C THR A 19 14.13 -20.69 15.18
N GLN A 20 14.89 -20.99 16.24
CA GLN A 20 16.35 -21.03 16.13
C GLN A 20 16.84 -22.04 15.09
N ALA A 21 16.12 -23.14 14.89
CA ALA A 21 16.44 -24.13 13.88
C ALA A 21 16.26 -23.58 12.47
N GLN A 22 15.11 -22.94 12.20
CA GLN A 22 14.83 -22.32 10.91
C GLN A 22 15.83 -21.23 10.55
N MET A 23 16.22 -20.39 11.52
CA MET A 23 17.24 -19.37 11.30
C MET A 23 18.61 -19.99 11.02
N ALA A 24 18.96 -21.06 11.73
CA ALA A 24 20.21 -21.78 11.53
C ALA A 24 20.29 -22.38 10.12
N ASP A 25 19.20 -22.99 9.64
CA ASP A 25 19.11 -23.52 8.28
C ASP A 25 19.31 -22.43 7.21
N LYS A 26 18.67 -21.27 7.39
CA LYS A 26 18.84 -20.12 6.47
C LYS A 26 20.26 -19.55 6.45
N LEU A 27 20.96 -19.62 7.56
CA LEU A 27 22.36 -19.17 7.71
C LEU A 27 23.39 -20.26 7.39
N GLY A 28 22.96 -21.50 7.13
CA GLY A 28 23.86 -22.64 6.87
C GLY A 28 24.72 -23.04 8.07
N ILE A 29 24.23 -22.83 9.30
CA ILE A 29 24.97 -23.12 10.54
C ILE A 29 24.20 -24.07 11.48
N LYS A 30 24.86 -24.52 12.54
CA LYS A 30 24.19 -25.37 13.54
C LYS A 30 23.27 -24.53 14.46
N ARG A 31 22.08 -25.07 14.83
CA ARG A 31 21.14 -24.41 15.74
C ARG A 31 21.80 -23.98 17.06
N SER A 32 22.74 -24.75 17.59
CA SER A 32 23.46 -24.44 18.85
C SER A 32 24.24 -23.13 18.77
N LEU A 33 24.71 -22.74 17.57
CA LEU A 33 25.41 -21.47 17.35
C LEU A 33 24.44 -20.29 17.42
N ILE A 34 23.22 -20.43 16.89
CA ILE A 34 22.19 -19.37 17.02
C ILE A 34 21.91 -19.08 18.49
N GLY A 35 21.70 -20.11 19.31
CA GLY A 35 21.51 -19.92 20.75
C GLY A 35 22.70 -19.26 21.44
N ALA A 36 23.93 -19.64 21.06
CA ALA A 36 25.14 -19.02 21.61
C ALA A 36 25.29 -17.53 21.21
N TYR A 37 24.93 -17.19 19.98
CA TYR A 37 24.95 -15.81 19.49
C TYR A 37 23.88 -14.94 20.18
N GLU A 38 22.64 -15.45 20.27
CA GLU A 38 21.53 -14.75 20.93
C GLU A 38 21.78 -14.49 22.42
N GLU A 39 22.52 -15.37 23.07
CA GLU A 39 22.91 -15.26 24.47
C GLU A 39 24.28 -14.57 24.68
N SER A 40 24.88 -14.05 23.60
CA SER A 40 26.20 -13.40 23.61
C SER A 40 27.31 -14.28 24.21
N ARG A 41 27.16 -15.61 24.12
CA ARG A 41 28.19 -16.59 24.56
C ARG A 41 29.24 -16.87 23.49
N ALA A 42 28.96 -16.50 22.25
CA ALA A 42 29.87 -16.56 21.11
C ALA A 42 29.57 -15.40 20.16
N GLU A 43 30.57 -15.04 19.35
CA GLU A 43 30.40 -14.04 18.29
C GLU A 43 30.26 -14.74 16.94
N PRO A 44 29.34 -14.24 16.07
CA PRO A 44 29.21 -14.75 14.71
C PRO A 44 30.49 -14.50 13.90
N ARG A 45 30.85 -15.46 13.04
CA ARG A 45 31.93 -15.29 12.06
C ARG A 45 31.52 -14.27 10.98
N ILE A 46 32.50 -13.74 10.26
CA ILE A 46 32.27 -12.74 9.20
C ILE A 46 31.34 -13.24 8.09
N ASP A 47 31.47 -14.51 7.71
CA ASP A 47 30.59 -15.15 6.74
C ASP A 47 29.12 -15.18 7.19
N VAL A 48 28.91 -15.52 8.49
CA VAL A 48 27.58 -15.52 9.11
C VAL A 48 27.03 -14.10 9.25
N LEU A 49 27.87 -13.13 9.64
CA LEU A 49 27.48 -11.72 9.72
C LEU A 49 27.06 -11.16 8.35
N THR A 50 27.82 -11.51 7.31
CA THR A 50 27.47 -11.14 5.92
C THR A 50 26.13 -11.72 5.52
N ALA A 51 25.87 -13.00 5.83
CA ALA A 51 24.59 -13.65 5.54
C ALA A 51 23.43 -13.00 6.34
N ILE A 52 23.64 -12.65 7.61
CA ILE A 52 22.67 -11.93 8.43
C ILE A 52 22.36 -10.57 7.78
N GLY A 53 23.38 -9.80 7.40
CA GLY A 53 23.23 -8.50 6.75
C GLY A 53 22.43 -8.61 5.46
N GLN A 54 22.67 -9.65 4.65
CA GLN A 54 21.94 -9.89 3.40
C GLN A 54 20.48 -10.31 3.65
N ILE A 55 20.23 -11.25 4.58
CA ILE A 55 18.89 -11.78 4.88
C ILE A 55 18.00 -10.69 5.48
N PHE A 56 18.54 -9.91 6.42
CA PHE A 56 17.76 -8.87 7.10
C PHE A 56 17.93 -7.49 6.49
N LYS A 57 18.76 -7.37 5.45
CA LYS A 57 19.08 -6.11 4.73
C LYS A 57 19.50 -4.98 5.70
N LEU A 58 20.34 -5.29 6.67
CA LEU A 58 20.87 -4.36 7.65
C LEU A 58 22.39 -4.29 7.59
N SER A 59 22.95 -3.15 7.99
CA SER A 59 24.38 -2.97 8.13
C SER A 59 24.89 -3.62 9.42
N LEU A 60 26.19 -3.89 9.50
CA LEU A 60 26.81 -4.39 10.73
C LEU A 60 26.74 -3.35 11.86
N ASP A 61 26.82 -2.06 11.54
CA ASP A 61 26.68 -0.99 12.51
C ASP A 61 25.30 -1.02 13.17
N GLU A 62 24.24 -1.18 12.39
CA GLU A 62 22.86 -1.35 12.90
C GLU A 62 22.76 -2.59 13.80
N LEU A 63 23.37 -3.71 13.38
CA LEU A 63 23.33 -4.96 14.17
C LEU A 63 24.05 -4.84 15.51
N PHE A 64 25.19 -4.13 15.54
CA PHE A 64 26.08 -4.11 16.72
C PHE A 64 25.88 -2.90 17.63
N LEU A 65 25.54 -1.73 17.07
CA LEU A 65 25.57 -0.46 17.79
C LEU A 65 24.18 0.07 18.14
N GLU A 66 23.14 -0.34 17.41
CA GLU A 66 21.77 0.10 17.64
C GLU A 66 20.95 -0.93 18.42
N ASP A 67 20.05 -0.48 19.27
CA ASP A 67 19.05 -1.35 19.91
C ASP A 67 17.81 -1.44 19.02
N LEU A 68 17.71 -2.52 18.25
CA LEU A 68 16.61 -2.72 17.29
C LEU A 68 15.26 -3.02 17.98
N ASP A 69 15.31 -3.48 19.25
CA ASP A 69 14.13 -3.84 20.07
C ASP A 69 13.71 -2.69 21.01
N GLN A 70 13.95 -1.44 20.60
CA GLN A 70 13.52 -0.30 21.42
C GLN A 70 11.98 -0.17 21.39
N PRO A 71 11.36 0.10 22.57
CA PRO A 71 9.97 0.47 22.63
C PRO A 71 9.77 1.83 21.95
N GLY A 72 9.02 1.86 20.87
CA GLY A 72 8.70 3.06 20.08
C GLY A 72 7.54 2.75 19.15
N GLU A 73 7.06 3.75 18.42
CA GLU A 73 6.03 3.54 17.42
C GLU A 73 6.59 2.70 16.26
N GLY A 74 6.05 1.48 16.09
CA GLY A 74 6.38 0.57 15.01
C GLY A 74 7.59 -0.35 15.26
N THR A 75 7.76 -1.31 14.36
CA THR A 75 8.90 -2.24 14.36
C THR A 75 10.17 -1.54 13.86
N TYR A 76 11.35 -2.15 14.09
CA TYR A 76 12.60 -1.70 13.47
C TYR A 76 12.46 -1.49 11.95
N LEU A 77 11.76 -2.38 11.27
CA LEU A 77 11.53 -2.29 9.82
C LEU A 77 10.67 -1.07 9.46
N ASP A 78 9.68 -0.73 10.29
CA ASP A 78 8.86 0.46 10.08
C ASP A 78 9.67 1.73 10.29
N ARG A 79 10.50 1.77 11.35
CA ARG A 79 11.42 2.90 11.61
C ARG A 79 12.45 3.05 10.50
N ARG A 80 13.04 1.95 10.03
CA ARG A 80 13.98 1.96 8.92
C ARG A 80 13.34 2.43 7.62
N ARG A 81 12.12 1.98 7.32
CA ARG A 81 11.34 2.51 6.18
C ARG A 81 11.13 4.02 6.31
N ALA A 82 10.73 4.49 7.48
CA ALA A 82 10.55 5.91 7.74
C ALA A 82 11.87 6.70 7.57
N MET A 83 13.01 6.17 8.04
CA MET A 83 14.32 6.78 7.86
C MET A 83 14.78 6.78 6.40
N MET A 84 14.61 5.69 5.68
CA MET A 84 14.92 5.62 4.24
C MET A 84 14.07 6.60 3.43
N MET A 85 12.86 6.87 3.86
CA MET A 85 11.97 7.86 3.26
C MET A 85 12.37 9.30 3.62
N ALA A 86 12.76 9.54 4.86
CA ALA A 86 13.22 10.86 5.30
C ALA A 86 14.56 11.27 4.67
N SER A 87 15.42 10.31 4.33
CA SER A 87 16.73 10.56 3.72
C SER A 87 16.71 10.71 2.20
N THR A 88 15.59 10.39 1.55
CA THR A 88 15.44 10.55 0.09
C THR A 88 14.63 11.81 -0.19
N THR A 89 15.22 12.74 -0.92
CA THR A 89 14.54 13.96 -1.41
C THR A 89 13.39 13.62 -2.38
N GLU A 90 13.32 12.37 -2.84
CA GLU A 90 12.34 11.87 -3.80
C GLU A 90 11.51 10.74 -3.19
N ALA A 91 10.20 10.81 -3.34
CA ALA A 91 9.28 9.78 -2.88
C ALA A 91 9.46 8.49 -3.68
N LYS A 92 9.86 7.41 -3.02
CA LYS A 92 9.90 6.05 -3.61
C LYS A 92 8.51 5.44 -3.59
N VAL A 93 8.08 4.97 -4.74
CA VAL A 93 6.77 4.35 -4.95
C VAL A 93 6.97 2.88 -5.31
N GLN A 94 6.41 1.95 -4.53
CA GLN A 94 6.39 0.52 -4.84
C GLN A 94 5.25 0.24 -5.81
N PHE A 95 5.52 -0.51 -6.89
CA PHE A 95 4.52 -0.82 -7.91
C PHE A 95 3.93 -2.22 -7.74
N VAL A 96 2.62 -2.30 -7.63
CA VAL A 96 1.83 -3.54 -7.56
C VAL A 96 1.09 -3.71 -8.89
N PRO A 97 1.61 -4.52 -9.82
CA PRO A 97 0.91 -4.83 -11.06
C PRO A 97 -0.28 -5.76 -10.78
N VAL A 98 -1.26 -5.78 -11.68
CA VAL A 98 -2.44 -6.67 -11.58
C VAL A 98 -2.05 -8.14 -11.38
N LYS A 99 -1.03 -8.60 -12.09
CA LYS A 99 -0.54 -9.98 -11.97
C LYS A 99 -0.02 -10.33 -10.58
N ALA A 100 0.43 -9.34 -9.81
CA ALA A 100 0.92 -9.50 -8.45
C ALA A 100 -0.20 -9.36 -7.39
N ALA A 101 -1.41 -8.95 -7.78
CA ALA A 101 -2.49 -8.64 -6.83
C ALA A 101 -2.85 -9.83 -5.92
N ALA A 102 -2.91 -11.05 -6.46
CA ALA A 102 -3.20 -12.26 -5.66
C ALA A 102 -2.06 -12.57 -4.68
N GLY A 103 -0.81 -12.48 -5.12
CA GLY A 103 0.37 -12.63 -4.27
C GLY A 103 0.47 -11.52 -3.22
N TYR A 104 0.09 -10.31 -3.59
CA TYR A 104 0.03 -9.17 -2.69
C TYR A 104 -0.96 -9.38 -1.54
N LEU A 105 -2.16 -9.89 -1.83
CA LEU A 105 -3.16 -10.22 -0.80
C LEU A 105 -2.68 -11.30 0.19
N ALA A 106 -1.85 -12.23 -0.28
CA ALA A 106 -1.28 -13.28 0.55
C ALA A 106 -0.03 -12.82 1.33
N GLY A 107 0.73 -11.89 0.78
CA GLY A 107 2.06 -11.48 1.27
C GLY A 107 2.21 -9.99 1.57
N TYR A 108 1.11 -9.23 1.74
CA TYR A 108 1.20 -7.78 2.00
C TYR A 108 1.91 -7.42 3.32
N GLU A 109 1.97 -8.35 4.27
CA GLU A 109 2.74 -8.26 5.51
C GLU A 109 4.15 -8.85 5.36
N ASP A 110 4.43 -9.58 4.27
CA ASP A 110 5.73 -10.17 4.02
C ASP A 110 6.67 -9.15 3.37
N ASN A 111 7.68 -8.77 4.14
CA ASN A 111 8.68 -7.80 3.69
C ASN A 111 9.52 -8.32 2.52
N GLU A 112 9.76 -9.64 2.41
CA GLU A 112 10.50 -10.20 1.26
C GLU A 112 9.72 -9.97 -0.03
N PHE A 113 8.41 -10.24 -0.02
CA PHE A 113 7.55 -9.99 -1.17
C PHE A 113 7.48 -8.50 -1.53
N LEU A 114 7.36 -7.62 -0.53
CA LEU A 114 7.28 -6.17 -0.75
C LEU A 114 8.60 -5.59 -1.27
N ASP A 115 9.72 -6.15 -0.87
CA ASP A 115 11.07 -5.73 -1.32
C ASP A 115 11.37 -6.18 -2.76
N GLU A 116 10.69 -7.22 -3.26
CA GLU A 116 10.79 -7.68 -4.65
C GLU A 116 9.96 -6.82 -5.62
N LEU A 117 9.03 -6.02 -5.11
CA LEU A 117 8.24 -5.11 -5.94
C LEU A 117 9.14 -4.07 -6.63
N ASN A 118 8.89 -3.85 -7.91
CA ASN A 118 9.56 -2.78 -8.63
C ASN A 118 9.28 -1.44 -7.99
N THR A 119 10.30 -0.61 -7.86
CA THR A 119 10.19 0.74 -7.31
C THR A 119 10.54 1.78 -8.36
N PHE A 120 9.87 2.92 -8.30
CA PHE A 120 10.18 4.10 -9.08
C PHE A 120 10.04 5.37 -8.24
N THR A 121 10.56 6.49 -8.69
CA THR A 121 10.49 7.76 -7.99
C THR A 121 9.59 8.75 -8.73
N LEU A 122 8.86 9.56 -7.97
CA LEU A 122 8.04 10.65 -8.47
C LEU A 122 8.43 11.94 -7.73
N PRO A 123 9.20 12.83 -8.36
CA PRO A 123 9.74 14.02 -7.69
C PRO A 123 8.68 15.05 -7.29
N MET A 124 7.46 14.94 -7.83
CA MET A 124 6.33 15.81 -7.49
C MET A 124 5.58 15.38 -6.22
N LEU A 125 5.89 14.22 -5.65
CA LEU A 125 5.29 13.78 -4.39
C LEU A 125 6.09 14.31 -3.21
N ALA A 126 5.38 14.74 -2.16
CA ALA A 126 6.01 15.06 -0.88
C ALA A 126 6.65 13.80 -0.26
N PRO A 127 7.63 13.94 0.66
CA PRO A 127 8.15 12.79 1.39
C PRO A 127 7.01 12.03 2.08
N GLY A 128 6.93 10.70 1.87
CA GLY A 128 5.84 9.87 2.38
C GLY A 128 5.96 8.42 1.96
N PHE A 129 4.99 7.61 2.40
CA PHE A 129 4.90 6.20 2.05
C PHE A 129 3.87 6.00 0.95
N TYR A 130 4.34 5.66 -0.24
CA TYR A 130 3.51 5.54 -1.43
C TYR A 130 3.58 4.14 -2.03
N ARG A 131 2.44 3.73 -2.57
CA ARG A 131 2.33 2.52 -3.37
C ARG A 131 1.45 2.79 -4.59
N ALA A 132 1.83 2.23 -5.71
CA ALA A 132 1.13 2.37 -6.98
C ALA A 132 0.47 1.05 -7.32
N PHE A 133 -0.81 1.09 -7.66
CA PHE A 133 -1.61 -0.08 -8.00
C PHE A 133 -2.14 0.04 -9.40
N GLU A 134 -1.89 -0.96 -10.23
CA GLU A 134 -2.55 -1.08 -11.52
C GLU A 134 -3.99 -1.52 -11.30
N ILE A 135 -4.94 -0.74 -11.82
CA ILE A 135 -6.39 -0.98 -11.66
C ILE A 135 -7.00 -1.54 -12.93
N ILE A 136 -8.02 -2.39 -12.76
CA ILE A 136 -8.80 -2.95 -13.86
C ILE A 136 -10.28 -2.63 -13.64
N GLY A 137 -11.00 -2.47 -14.74
CA GLY A 137 -12.44 -2.25 -14.77
C GLY A 137 -12.84 -0.79 -14.93
N ASP A 138 -14.11 -0.56 -15.13
CA ASP A 138 -14.69 0.73 -15.54
C ASP A 138 -15.47 1.41 -14.41
N SER A 139 -15.32 0.93 -13.19
CA SER A 139 -16.10 1.42 -12.05
C SER A 139 -15.72 2.85 -11.61
N MET A 140 -14.54 3.33 -11.99
CA MET A 140 -14.05 4.65 -11.64
C MET A 140 -13.80 5.54 -12.88
N LEU A 141 -14.65 5.40 -13.90
CA LEU A 141 -14.63 6.33 -15.03
C LEU A 141 -14.78 7.77 -14.54
N PRO A 142 -14.01 8.74 -15.12
CA PRO A 142 -13.26 8.65 -16.36
C PRO A 142 -11.86 8.02 -16.26
N THR A 143 -11.45 7.49 -15.12
CA THR A 143 -10.17 6.77 -15.00
C THR A 143 -10.26 5.45 -15.76
N PRO A 144 -9.50 5.26 -16.86
CA PRO A 144 -9.63 4.07 -17.68
C PRO A 144 -8.97 2.85 -17.03
N SER A 145 -9.46 1.67 -17.38
CA SER A 145 -8.85 0.39 -17.04
C SER A 145 -7.39 0.33 -17.50
N GLY A 146 -6.50 -0.27 -16.70
CA GLY A 146 -5.05 -0.29 -16.96
C GLY A 146 -4.31 0.98 -16.51
N SER A 147 -5.00 1.93 -15.86
CA SER A 147 -4.36 3.05 -15.18
C SER A 147 -3.65 2.58 -13.92
N VAL A 148 -2.61 3.32 -13.54
CA VAL A 148 -1.87 3.11 -12.28
C VAL A 148 -2.25 4.24 -11.32
N VAL A 149 -2.81 3.88 -10.17
CA VAL A 149 -3.17 4.83 -9.11
C VAL A 149 -2.08 4.82 -8.05
N VAL A 150 -1.45 5.95 -7.81
CA VAL A 150 -0.48 6.14 -6.73
C VAL A 150 -1.23 6.59 -5.49
N GLY A 151 -1.12 5.81 -4.42
CA GLY A 151 -1.75 6.07 -3.13
C GLY A 151 -0.74 6.32 -2.03
N GLU A 152 -1.07 7.23 -1.14
CA GLU A 152 -0.41 7.46 0.14
C GLU A 152 -1.07 6.60 1.21
N LYS A 153 -0.27 5.92 2.04
CA LYS A 153 -0.81 5.04 3.08
C LYS A 153 -1.62 5.82 4.11
N VAL A 154 -2.77 5.27 4.46
CA VAL A 154 -3.60 5.76 5.57
C VAL A 154 -3.50 4.77 6.71
N GLU A 155 -2.96 5.21 7.84
CA GLU A 155 -2.68 4.31 8.98
C GLU A 155 -3.96 3.95 9.75
N HIS A 156 -4.88 4.90 9.88
CA HIS A 156 -6.10 4.68 10.65
C HIS A 156 -7.35 4.99 9.83
N LEU A 157 -8.37 4.15 9.96
CA LEU A 157 -9.67 4.37 9.33
C LEU A 157 -10.28 5.74 9.70
N ASN A 158 -9.91 6.30 10.85
CA ASN A 158 -10.37 7.61 11.29
C ASN A 158 -9.82 8.76 10.43
N ASP A 159 -8.69 8.57 9.77
CA ASP A 159 -8.05 9.58 8.92
C ASP A 159 -8.64 9.61 7.50
N VAL A 160 -9.52 8.66 7.21
CA VAL A 160 -10.23 8.59 5.93
C VAL A 160 -11.23 9.75 5.84
N LYS A 161 -11.06 10.59 4.81
CA LYS A 161 -11.96 11.70 4.49
C LYS A 161 -13.07 11.21 3.57
N ASN A 162 -14.30 11.52 3.92
CA ASN A 162 -15.48 11.14 3.14
C ASN A 162 -15.41 11.65 1.70
N ASN A 163 -15.90 10.83 0.81
CA ASN A 163 -16.01 11.10 -0.63
C ASN A 163 -14.68 11.30 -1.38
N ASN A 164 -13.54 11.03 -0.74
CA ASN A 164 -12.26 10.97 -1.43
C ASN A 164 -12.05 9.58 -2.04
N ALA A 165 -11.24 9.51 -3.08
CA ALA A 165 -10.89 8.27 -3.74
C ALA A 165 -9.71 7.57 -3.03
N TYR A 166 -9.85 6.26 -2.86
CA TYR A 166 -8.88 5.40 -2.18
C TYR A 166 -8.69 4.09 -2.94
N ILE A 167 -7.49 3.53 -2.82
CA ILE A 167 -7.29 2.11 -3.04
C ILE A 167 -7.56 1.42 -1.71
N VAL A 168 -8.45 0.46 -1.72
CA VAL A 168 -8.80 -0.36 -0.56
C VAL A 168 -8.37 -1.79 -0.85
N VAL A 169 -7.54 -2.33 0.03
CA VAL A 169 -7.12 -3.73 0.01
C VAL A 169 -7.93 -4.45 1.07
N SER A 170 -8.71 -5.44 0.67
CA SER A 170 -9.59 -6.21 1.57
C SER A 170 -9.51 -7.71 1.28
N ARG A 171 -9.89 -8.51 2.27
CA ARG A 171 -9.91 -9.98 2.13
C ARG A 171 -10.99 -10.45 1.17
N SER A 172 -12.16 -9.82 1.21
CA SER A 172 -13.32 -10.22 0.41
C SER A 172 -13.28 -9.70 -1.02
N ASN A 173 -12.79 -8.47 -1.23
CA ASN A 173 -12.89 -7.78 -2.52
C ASN A 173 -11.54 -7.61 -3.22
N GLY A 174 -10.45 -8.03 -2.59
CA GLY A 174 -9.12 -7.82 -3.14
C GLY A 174 -8.70 -6.35 -3.14
N ILE A 175 -8.06 -5.92 -4.22
CA ILE A 175 -7.61 -4.54 -4.42
C ILE A 175 -8.66 -3.82 -5.26
N VAL A 176 -9.29 -2.79 -4.70
CA VAL A 176 -10.30 -1.99 -5.40
C VAL A 176 -9.99 -0.50 -5.29
N TYR A 177 -10.27 0.24 -6.35
CA TYR A 177 -10.20 1.70 -6.38
C TYR A 177 -11.62 2.25 -6.30
N LYS A 178 -11.94 2.98 -5.21
CA LYS A 178 -13.31 3.47 -4.92
C LYS A 178 -13.28 4.75 -4.10
N ARG A 179 -14.40 5.46 -4.02
CA ARG A 179 -14.61 6.47 -2.99
C ARG A 179 -15.05 5.82 -1.70
N ILE A 180 -14.54 6.31 -0.58
CA ILE A 180 -14.99 5.86 0.74
C ILE A 180 -15.96 6.88 1.30
N VAL A 181 -17.13 6.39 1.76
CA VAL A 181 -18.09 7.15 2.54
C VAL A 181 -18.25 6.47 3.90
N ARG A 182 -17.95 7.20 4.96
CA ARG A 182 -18.11 6.73 6.34
C ARG A 182 -19.40 7.25 6.92
N ASN A 183 -20.12 6.37 7.60
CA ASN A 183 -21.26 6.76 8.41
C ASN A 183 -20.82 6.87 9.86
N ASN A 184 -20.87 8.06 10.44
CA ASN A 184 -20.47 8.30 11.84
C ASN A 184 -21.30 7.50 12.87
N LYS A 185 -22.45 6.97 12.47
CA LYS A 185 -23.31 6.14 13.33
C LYS A 185 -22.91 4.66 13.31
N ILE A 186 -22.20 4.21 12.28
CA ILE A 186 -21.77 2.82 12.11
C ILE A 186 -20.25 2.83 11.98
N LYS A 187 -19.55 2.61 13.09
CA LYS A 187 -18.09 2.74 13.15
C LYS A 187 -17.33 1.59 12.48
N ASP A 188 -17.97 0.44 12.34
CA ASP A 188 -17.33 -0.81 11.91
C ASP A 188 -17.56 -1.12 10.43
N GLN A 189 -18.12 -0.17 9.67
CA GLN A 189 -18.37 -0.32 8.25
C GLN A 189 -18.05 0.96 7.47
N VAL A 190 -17.66 0.77 6.22
CA VAL A 190 -17.52 1.84 5.23
C VAL A 190 -18.36 1.51 4.01
N THR A 191 -18.86 2.52 3.32
CA THR A 191 -19.52 2.36 2.02
C THR A 191 -18.52 2.70 0.93
N LEU A 192 -18.32 1.77 0.00
CA LEU A 192 -17.51 1.95 -1.19
C LEU A 192 -18.40 2.38 -2.35
N VAL A 193 -18.06 3.52 -2.95
CA VAL A 193 -18.85 4.16 -4.01
C VAL A 193 -17.99 4.26 -5.28
N SER A 194 -18.59 3.92 -6.41
CA SER A 194 -17.98 4.06 -7.73
C SER A 194 -18.26 5.45 -8.32
N ASP A 195 -17.33 5.99 -9.11
CA ASP A 195 -17.59 7.20 -9.90
C ASP A 195 -18.51 6.92 -11.09
N ASN A 196 -18.47 5.68 -11.60
CA ASN A 196 -19.40 5.23 -12.63
C ASN A 196 -20.74 4.78 -11.99
N PRO A 197 -21.85 5.48 -12.26
CA PRO A 197 -23.14 5.23 -11.61
C PRO A 197 -23.80 3.89 -11.98
N ILE A 198 -23.26 3.15 -12.95
CA ILE A 198 -23.74 1.79 -13.31
C ILE A 198 -23.42 0.79 -12.18
N PHE A 199 -22.42 1.10 -11.35
CA PHE A 199 -21.99 0.24 -10.25
C PHE A 199 -22.59 0.75 -8.94
N ASP A 200 -23.46 -0.05 -8.35
CA ASP A 200 -24.08 0.27 -7.06
C ASP A 200 -23.06 0.37 -5.92
N PRO A 201 -23.27 1.30 -4.98
CA PRO A 201 -22.49 1.35 -3.76
C PRO A 201 -22.69 0.08 -2.92
N TYR A 202 -21.63 -0.37 -2.25
CA TYR A 202 -21.70 -1.52 -1.35
C TYR A 202 -20.96 -1.28 -0.04
N GLN A 203 -21.33 -2.03 0.98
CA GLN A 203 -20.74 -1.93 2.31
C GLN A 203 -19.58 -2.91 2.46
N LEU A 204 -18.56 -2.50 3.20
CA LEU A 204 -17.40 -3.30 3.57
C LEU A 204 -17.17 -3.16 5.08
N ASP A 205 -17.04 -4.29 5.76
CA ASP A 205 -16.73 -4.32 7.17
C ASP A 205 -15.28 -3.86 7.43
N ALA A 206 -15.08 -3.05 8.46
CA ALA A 206 -13.75 -2.53 8.80
C ALA A 206 -12.73 -3.65 9.10
N ILE A 207 -13.19 -4.77 9.67
CA ILE A 207 -12.34 -5.94 9.98
C ILE A 207 -11.81 -6.64 8.71
N ASP A 208 -12.49 -6.45 7.58
CA ASP A 208 -12.09 -7.04 6.31
C ASP A 208 -11.03 -6.21 5.57
N ILE A 209 -10.89 -4.95 5.98
CA ILE A 209 -9.92 -4.02 5.39
C ILE A 209 -8.53 -4.33 5.92
N MET A 210 -7.62 -4.57 5.00
CA MET A 210 -6.21 -4.85 5.27
C MET A 210 -5.36 -3.58 5.16
N GLU A 211 -5.58 -2.80 4.09
CA GLU A 211 -4.87 -1.55 3.86
C GLU A 211 -5.78 -0.52 3.17
N ILE A 212 -5.52 0.75 3.44
CA ILE A 212 -6.15 1.89 2.75
C ILE A 212 -5.06 2.82 2.24
N TRP A 213 -5.18 3.23 0.97
CA TRP A 213 -4.26 4.14 0.31
C TRP A 213 -5.05 5.30 -0.30
N LYS A 214 -4.80 6.50 0.17
CA LYS A 214 -5.43 7.71 -0.37
C LYS A 214 -4.86 8.00 -1.74
N ALA A 215 -5.68 8.04 -2.77
CA ALA A 215 -5.25 8.35 -4.12
C ALA A 215 -4.67 9.77 -4.20
N GLN A 216 -3.43 9.88 -4.66
CA GLN A 216 -2.70 11.14 -4.83
C GLN A 216 -2.50 11.46 -6.31
N MET A 217 -2.29 10.45 -7.15
CA MET A 217 -1.99 10.62 -8.55
C MET A 217 -2.50 9.44 -9.38
N ILE A 218 -2.84 9.71 -10.62
CA ILE A 218 -3.21 8.69 -11.60
C ILE A 218 -2.26 8.81 -12.79
N ILE A 219 -1.65 7.68 -13.17
CA ILE A 219 -0.81 7.56 -14.35
C ILE A 219 -1.58 6.71 -15.35
N THR A 220 -1.92 7.31 -16.49
CA THR A 220 -2.71 6.65 -17.54
C THR A 220 -1.88 6.55 -18.81
N LYS A 221 -1.91 5.38 -19.45
CA LYS A 221 -1.32 5.22 -20.78
C LYS A 221 -2.16 5.97 -21.79
N ILE A 222 -1.51 6.72 -22.67
CA ILE A 222 -2.21 7.38 -23.77
C ILE A 222 -2.63 6.29 -24.77
N ASP A 223 -3.93 6.02 -24.84
CA ASP A 223 -4.48 5.19 -25.90
C ASP A 223 -4.71 6.07 -27.14
N LYS A 224 -4.14 5.64 -28.28
CA LYS A 224 -4.30 6.34 -29.55
C LYS A 224 -5.76 6.41 -30.01
N HIS A 225 -6.63 5.56 -29.47
CA HIS A 225 -8.07 5.50 -29.79
C HIS A 225 -8.95 6.25 -28.79
N GLN A 226 -8.43 6.68 -27.64
CA GLN A 226 -9.15 7.55 -26.71
C GLN A 226 -9.10 9.01 -27.20
N ARG A 227 -9.70 9.28 -28.34
CA ARG A 227 -10.19 10.62 -28.62
C ARG A 227 -11.34 10.84 -27.62
N TRP A 228 -11.11 11.66 -26.63
CA TRP A 228 -12.21 12.28 -25.89
C TRP A 228 -13.05 12.98 -26.94
N ASP A 229 -14.15 12.38 -27.32
CA ASP A 229 -15.03 12.98 -28.31
C ASP A 229 -15.77 14.12 -27.64
N VAL A 230 -15.08 15.27 -27.59
CA VAL A 230 -15.64 16.53 -27.12
C VAL A 230 -16.94 16.83 -27.89
N GLY A 231 -17.08 16.33 -29.12
CA GLY A 231 -18.29 16.39 -29.91
C GLY A 231 -19.45 15.58 -29.30
N GLN A 232 -19.20 14.40 -28.75
CA GLN A 232 -20.25 13.61 -28.08
C GLN A 232 -20.69 14.27 -26.75
N MET A 233 -19.77 14.82 -25.98
CA MET A 233 -20.11 15.57 -24.76
C MET A 233 -20.89 16.86 -25.09
N ALA A 234 -20.49 17.58 -26.11
CA ALA A 234 -21.22 18.78 -26.57
C ALA A 234 -22.61 18.40 -27.12
N GLY A 235 -22.71 17.28 -27.82
CA GLY A 235 -23.99 16.73 -28.29
C GLY A 235 -24.94 16.37 -27.15
N LEU A 236 -24.45 15.67 -26.11
CA LEU A 236 -25.24 15.34 -24.92
C LEU A 236 -25.68 16.60 -24.15
N ALA A 237 -24.82 17.59 -23.98
CA ALA A 237 -25.19 18.85 -23.35
C ALA A 237 -26.28 19.59 -24.16
N GLY A 238 -26.23 19.54 -25.50
CA GLY A 238 -27.27 20.09 -26.39
C GLY A 238 -28.61 19.37 -26.22
N VAL A 239 -28.62 18.03 -26.15
CA VAL A 239 -29.83 17.22 -25.92
C VAL A 239 -30.44 17.51 -24.54
N VAL A 240 -29.62 17.59 -23.50
CA VAL A 240 -30.09 17.92 -22.14
C VAL A 240 -30.70 19.32 -22.09
N ASN A 241 -30.10 20.32 -22.73
CA ASN A 241 -30.65 21.67 -22.81
C ASN A 241 -31.99 21.70 -23.57
N ASN A 242 -32.10 20.99 -24.68
CA ASN A 242 -33.36 20.87 -25.41
C ASN A 242 -34.48 20.23 -24.59
N LEU A 243 -34.16 19.11 -23.90
CA LEU A 243 -35.11 18.44 -23.00
C LEU A 243 -35.55 19.35 -21.84
N GLN A 244 -34.63 20.14 -21.27
CA GLN A 244 -34.98 21.11 -20.23
C GLN A 244 -35.91 22.21 -20.75
N GLN A 245 -35.72 22.69 -21.98
CA GLN A 245 -36.61 23.67 -22.62
C GLN A 245 -37.98 23.07 -22.91
N GLU A 246 -38.07 21.83 -23.40
CA GLU A 246 -39.34 21.15 -23.61
C GLU A 246 -40.11 20.93 -22.30
N VAL A 247 -39.47 20.46 -21.26
CA VAL A 247 -40.07 20.30 -19.93
C VAL A 247 -40.56 21.65 -19.40
N ALA A 248 -39.80 22.72 -19.58
CA ALA A 248 -40.22 24.07 -19.17
C ALA A 248 -41.42 24.57 -19.97
N SER A 249 -41.51 24.27 -21.27
CA SER A 249 -42.63 24.66 -22.12
C SER A 249 -43.90 23.85 -21.73
N LEU A 250 -43.78 22.57 -21.49
CA LEU A 250 -44.90 21.71 -21.06
C LEU A 250 -45.43 22.14 -19.67
N LYS A 251 -44.56 22.49 -18.75
CA LYS A 251 -44.98 23.05 -17.43
C LYS A 251 -45.78 24.33 -17.56
N LYS A 252 -45.47 25.22 -18.55
CA LYS A 252 -46.22 26.45 -18.82
C LYS A 252 -47.60 26.19 -19.49
N GLN A 253 -47.77 25.06 -20.16
CA GLN A 253 -49.06 24.70 -20.79
C GLN A 253 -50.01 24.02 -19.80
N ILE A 254 -49.53 23.52 -18.69
CA ILE A 254 -50.33 22.82 -17.67
C ILE A 254 -50.69 23.76 -16.48
N SER A 255 -50.07 24.94 -16.40
CA SER A 255 -50.41 26.00 -15.45
C SER A 255 -51.34 27.04 -16.03
#